data_e7efe14ffc1cf5461363e237732e0c3b
#
_entry.id   e7efe14ffc1cf5461363e237732e0c3b
#
_cell.length_a   1.000
_cell.length_b   1.000
_cell.length_c   1.000
_cell.angle_alpha   90.00
_cell.angle_beta   90.00
_cell.angle_gamma   90.00
#
_symmetry.space_group_name_H-M   'P 1'
#
loop_
_entity.id
_entity.type
_entity.pdbx_description
1 polymer ?
#
loop_
_entity_poly.entity_id
_entity_poly.type
_entity_poly.pdbx_seq_one_letter_code
_entity_poly.pdbx_strand_id
1 'polypeptide(L)'
;MVESVSRRPTVAITGATGSVGTAVWEAFRDDYNLIGLTRSPVRARVNANSAPGIEWRHCDLFDPYAVRDGLDGADYAIYLVHSMLPSARLSQGQVADLDLLQADNFARAAEENGVEQMLYLGALVPEDTSDLPSPLRRRLEVEQALGSTSVPLTTLRAGLIVGAGGTWLRLLLNLVRRLPVMVLPSWTQAETQPIALQDVVRALKKCLGNPATHGATHDIGGPDAMSYHEMLLRTADVLGLERHTTTVPMESPRLSKLWVWLFGGVPWALVNPIIDSLRYQAQVQPNEMQDWLKRDALSLEEALDASVDERGQPLPNPRDELRPREDAVIRDQSVVRSVQRMPCPPDFSARDVADEYLRWLPRLGWPVLQVHVEHGRVAHFELRPVGTLLTLRFAADRSPDGRQLFFVTGGLLVDEDGDRSGRLEFRKVLGGKAVLAAIHDFSPRLPWYIYNTTQALAHLGVMWGFRQHLEHLSQQHTESALVSSSVQSSS
;
A
#
# COMPACT_ATOMS: atom_id res chain seq x y z
N MET A 1 -44.96 -14.02 15.57
CA MET A 1 -43.83 -13.76 14.65
C MET A 1 -42.93 -12.75 15.35
N VAL A 2 -41.77 -13.19 15.84
CA VAL A 2 -40.76 -12.28 16.38
C VAL A 2 -40.10 -11.69 15.14
N GLU A 3 -40.28 -10.39 14.86
CA GLU A 3 -39.48 -9.67 13.90
C GLU A 3 -38.01 -9.85 14.31
N SER A 4 -37.26 -10.59 13.52
CA SER A 4 -35.80 -10.61 13.64
C SER A 4 -35.34 -9.19 13.39
N VAL A 5 -34.98 -8.46 14.43
CA VAL A 5 -34.26 -7.21 14.30
C VAL A 5 -32.99 -7.54 13.52
N SER A 6 -33.01 -7.25 12.22
CA SER A 6 -31.86 -7.47 11.35
C SER A 6 -30.69 -6.70 11.96
N ARG A 7 -29.64 -7.40 12.43
CA ARG A 7 -28.40 -6.81 12.92
C ARG A 7 -27.86 -5.91 11.81
N ARG A 8 -27.51 -4.66 12.13
CA ARG A 8 -26.80 -3.80 11.17
C ARG A 8 -25.46 -4.45 10.82
N PRO A 9 -25.12 -4.57 9.54
CA PRO A 9 -23.82 -5.10 9.15
C PRO A 9 -22.68 -4.22 9.65
N THR A 10 -21.55 -4.84 9.95
CA THR A 10 -20.33 -4.17 10.45
C THR A 10 -19.31 -4.01 9.34
N VAL A 11 -18.80 -2.80 9.16
CA VAL A 11 -17.81 -2.45 8.12
C VAL A 11 -16.50 -2.03 8.75
N ALA A 12 -15.43 -2.74 8.47
CA ALA A 12 -14.08 -2.36 8.86
C ALA A 12 -13.41 -1.50 7.76
N ILE A 13 -12.84 -0.36 8.15
CA ILE A 13 -12.27 0.63 7.21
C ILE A 13 -10.80 0.86 7.55
N THR A 14 -9.88 0.48 6.64
CA THR A 14 -8.48 0.92 6.74
C THR A 14 -8.34 2.33 6.19
N GLY A 15 -7.39 3.10 6.74
CA GLY A 15 -7.22 4.49 6.32
C GLY A 15 -8.38 5.41 6.72
N ALA A 16 -9.21 5.02 7.68
CA ALA A 16 -10.37 5.76 8.17
C ALA A 16 -10.07 7.20 8.67
N THR A 17 -8.80 7.51 8.96
CA THR A 17 -8.33 8.86 9.35
C THR A 17 -7.89 9.72 8.16
N GLY A 18 -7.86 9.17 6.94
CA GLY A 18 -7.56 9.91 5.71
C GLY A 18 -8.77 10.74 5.23
N SER A 19 -8.57 11.57 4.20
CA SER A 19 -9.67 12.37 3.63
C SER A 19 -10.82 11.51 3.11
N VAL A 20 -10.51 10.50 2.30
CA VAL A 20 -11.51 9.56 1.78
C VAL A 20 -12.14 8.74 2.91
N GLY A 21 -11.31 8.17 3.81
CA GLY A 21 -11.81 7.35 4.91
C GLY A 21 -12.74 8.12 5.85
N THR A 22 -12.44 9.40 6.13
CA THR A 22 -13.31 10.26 6.94
C THR A 22 -14.66 10.48 6.25
N ALA A 23 -14.67 10.80 4.96
CA ALA A 23 -15.92 10.97 4.20
C ALA A 23 -16.74 9.68 4.11
N VAL A 24 -16.07 8.51 3.98
CA VAL A 24 -16.74 7.21 3.93
C VAL A 24 -17.44 6.90 5.24
N TRP A 25 -16.74 6.94 6.37
CA TRP A 25 -17.37 6.54 7.63
C TRP A 25 -18.44 7.55 8.08
N GLU A 26 -18.29 8.84 7.79
CA GLU A 26 -19.33 9.84 8.06
C GLU A 26 -20.60 9.55 7.25
N ALA A 27 -20.49 9.13 5.99
CA ALA A 27 -21.62 8.81 5.14
C ALA A 27 -22.27 7.45 5.46
N PHE A 28 -21.55 6.53 6.12
CA PHE A 28 -22.01 5.16 6.37
C PHE A 28 -22.54 4.94 7.79
N ARG A 29 -22.25 5.83 8.74
CA ARG A 29 -22.53 5.67 10.18
C ARG A 29 -23.99 5.43 10.53
N ASP A 30 -24.92 5.88 9.70
CA ASP A 30 -26.35 5.73 9.96
C ASP A 30 -26.89 4.37 9.48
N ASP A 31 -26.19 3.71 8.54
CA ASP A 31 -26.63 2.44 7.93
C ASP A 31 -25.84 1.22 8.47
N TYR A 32 -24.59 1.43 8.94
CA TYR A 32 -23.67 0.37 9.33
C TYR A 32 -23.08 0.58 10.72
N ASN A 33 -22.70 -0.53 11.37
CA ASN A 33 -21.75 -0.46 12.47
C ASN A 33 -20.33 -0.32 11.87
N LEU A 34 -19.53 0.60 12.40
CA LEU A 34 -18.25 0.95 11.78
C LEU A 34 -17.07 0.65 12.70
N ILE A 35 -16.01 0.08 12.11
CA ILE A 35 -14.71 -0.15 12.73
C ILE A 35 -13.67 0.65 11.95
N GLY A 36 -13.07 1.64 12.59
CA GLY A 36 -11.97 2.42 12.02
C GLY A 36 -10.62 1.84 12.41
N LEU A 37 -9.85 1.33 11.43
CA LEU A 37 -8.54 0.78 11.66
C LEU A 37 -7.47 1.87 11.54
N THR A 38 -6.63 2.01 12.57
CA THR A 38 -5.52 2.97 12.57
C THR A 38 -4.25 2.37 13.17
N ARG A 39 -3.10 2.65 12.53
CA ARG A 39 -1.79 2.21 13.03
C ARG A 39 -1.31 2.95 14.28
N SER A 40 -1.96 4.05 14.66
CA SER A 40 -1.58 4.85 15.80
C SER A 40 -2.44 4.53 17.02
N PRO A 41 -1.85 4.00 18.11
CA PRO A 41 -2.60 3.76 19.35
C PRO A 41 -3.08 5.05 20.00
N VAL A 42 -2.42 6.19 19.73
CA VAL A 42 -2.84 7.51 20.21
C VAL A 42 -4.12 7.93 19.48
N ARG A 43 -4.17 7.76 18.15
CA ARG A 43 -5.38 8.03 17.34
C ARG A 43 -6.55 7.18 17.75
N ALA A 44 -6.34 5.89 17.93
CA ALA A 44 -7.40 5.00 18.38
C ALA A 44 -8.07 5.54 19.65
N ARG A 45 -7.27 5.94 20.63
CA ARG A 45 -7.76 6.52 21.91
C ARG A 45 -8.43 7.89 21.75
N VAL A 46 -7.80 8.81 21.01
CA VAL A 46 -8.35 10.17 20.83
C VAL A 46 -9.62 10.14 19.99
N ASN A 47 -9.64 9.35 18.92
CA ASN A 47 -10.80 9.24 18.05
C ASN A 47 -11.99 8.55 18.73
N ALA A 48 -11.75 7.59 19.63
CA ALA A 48 -12.81 6.98 20.43
C ALA A 48 -13.63 8.02 21.22
N ASN A 49 -13.00 9.11 21.64
CA ASN A 49 -13.65 10.19 22.39
C ASN A 49 -14.24 11.29 21.51
N SER A 50 -13.72 11.50 20.30
CA SER A 50 -14.05 12.65 19.44
C SER A 50 -14.86 12.32 18.18
N ALA A 51 -15.08 11.04 17.89
CA ALA A 51 -15.81 10.58 16.71
C ALA A 51 -16.85 9.52 17.10
N PRO A 52 -18.01 9.96 17.61
CA PRO A 52 -19.09 9.02 17.93
C PRO A 52 -19.63 8.35 16.66
N GLY A 53 -20.03 7.08 16.76
CA GLY A 53 -20.58 6.31 15.65
C GLY A 53 -19.60 5.43 14.90
N ILE A 54 -18.33 5.38 15.33
CA ILE A 54 -17.32 4.45 14.81
C ILE A 54 -16.44 3.93 15.95
N GLU A 55 -16.23 2.61 16.00
CA GLU A 55 -15.28 1.97 16.91
C GLU A 55 -13.88 2.08 16.35
N TRP A 56 -12.92 2.58 17.14
CA TRP A 56 -11.54 2.73 16.70
C TRP A 56 -10.67 1.63 17.27
N ARG A 57 -10.02 0.87 16.36
CA ARG A 57 -9.08 -0.19 16.72
C ARG A 57 -7.67 0.17 16.29
N HIS A 58 -6.69 -0.09 17.18
CA HIS A 58 -5.29 -0.05 16.80
C HIS A 58 -4.96 -1.26 15.93
N CYS A 59 -4.53 -1.02 14.71
CA CYS A 59 -4.21 -2.06 13.73
C CYS A 59 -3.00 -1.62 12.90
N ASP A 60 -1.89 -2.30 13.05
CA ASP A 60 -0.72 -2.17 12.18
C ASP A 60 -0.82 -3.22 11.08
N LEU A 61 -1.01 -2.81 9.84
CA LEU A 61 -1.15 -3.73 8.69
C LEU A 61 0.10 -4.58 8.40
N PHE A 62 1.25 -4.26 9.00
CA PHE A 62 2.43 -5.12 8.96
C PHE A 62 2.34 -6.31 9.93
N ASP A 63 1.53 -6.23 10.96
CA ASP A 63 1.32 -7.31 11.90
C ASP A 63 0.06 -8.11 11.54
N PRO A 64 0.18 -9.35 11.00
CA PRO A 64 -0.98 -10.14 10.59
C PRO A 64 -1.94 -10.45 11.74
N TYR A 65 -1.45 -10.52 12.98
CA TYR A 65 -2.29 -10.74 14.15
C TYR A 65 -3.12 -9.50 14.49
N ALA A 66 -2.48 -8.30 14.45
CA ALA A 66 -3.19 -7.05 14.64
C ALA A 66 -4.25 -6.82 13.56
N VAL A 67 -4.00 -7.26 12.32
CA VAL A 67 -4.98 -7.16 11.24
C VAL A 67 -6.15 -8.11 11.46
N ARG A 68 -5.87 -9.38 11.84
CA ARG A 68 -6.90 -10.36 12.17
C ARG A 68 -7.80 -9.85 13.31
N ASP A 69 -7.21 -9.42 14.41
CA ASP A 69 -7.94 -8.91 15.58
C ASP A 69 -8.68 -7.60 15.24
N GLY A 70 -8.10 -6.78 14.33
CA GLY A 70 -8.73 -5.56 13.82
C GLY A 70 -10.00 -5.81 13.01
N LEU A 71 -10.06 -6.92 12.26
CA LEU A 71 -11.19 -7.31 11.43
C LEU A 71 -12.21 -8.20 12.16
N ASP A 72 -11.98 -8.54 13.44
CA ASP A 72 -12.90 -9.38 14.20
C ASP A 72 -14.31 -8.79 14.25
N GLY A 73 -15.29 -9.60 13.86
CA GLY A 73 -16.70 -9.23 13.80
C GLY A 73 -17.10 -8.31 12.63
N ALA A 74 -16.24 -8.08 11.66
CA ALA A 74 -16.57 -7.34 10.44
C ALA A 74 -17.29 -8.24 9.42
N ASP A 75 -18.44 -7.78 8.90
CA ASP A 75 -19.12 -8.43 7.78
C ASP A 75 -18.52 -7.99 6.44
N TYR A 76 -18.09 -6.71 6.34
CA TYR A 76 -17.47 -6.13 5.16
C TYR A 76 -16.18 -5.39 5.51
N ALA A 77 -15.26 -5.26 4.54
CA ALA A 77 -14.01 -4.54 4.74
C ALA A 77 -13.69 -3.59 3.59
N ILE A 78 -13.22 -2.38 3.90
CA ILE A 78 -12.83 -1.36 2.90
C ILE A 78 -11.35 -1.05 3.05
N TYR A 79 -10.58 -1.26 1.97
CA TYR A 79 -9.15 -0.99 1.93
C TYR A 79 -8.85 0.34 1.22
N LEU A 80 -8.47 1.37 2.00
CA LEU A 80 -8.16 2.72 1.50
C LEU A 80 -6.70 3.12 1.74
N VAL A 81 -5.86 2.21 2.22
CA VAL A 81 -4.46 2.53 2.54
C VAL A 81 -3.60 2.44 1.30
N HIS A 82 -2.77 3.46 1.13
CA HIS A 82 -1.60 3.42 0.28
C HIS A 82 -0.46 4.17 0.97
N SER A 83 0.70 3.54 1.04
CA SER A 83 1.86 4.13 1.67
C SER A 83 2.56 5.06 0.69
N MET A 84 2.60 6.35 1.02
CA MET A 84 3.42 7.32 0.29
C MET A 84 4.78 7.54 0.94
N LEU A 85 4.90 7.20 2.23
CA LEU A 85 6.10 7.41 3.05
C LEU A 85 6.40 6.17 3.91
N PRO A 86 7.69 5.90 4.20
CA PRO A 86 8.09 4.82 5.11
C PRO A 86 7.40 4.95 6.47
N SER A 87 6.91 3.84 7.01
CA SER A 87 6.10 3.80 8.22
C SER A 87 6.89 3.66 9.52
N ALA A 88 8.21 3.42 9.46
CA ALA A 88 9.08 3.29 10.63
C ALA A 88 10.49 3.81 10.33
N ARG A 89 11.25 4.17 11.39
CA ARG A 89 12.62 4.69 11.29
C ARG A 89 13.59 3.71 10.65
N LEU A 90 13.41 2.40 10.93
CA LEU A 90 14.28 1.33 10.46
C LEU A 90 13.60 0.48 9.38
N SER A 91 12.79 1.10 8.52
CA SER A 91 12.18 0.40 7.38
C SER A 91 13.19 0.22 6.26
N GLN A 92 13.40 -1.04 5.84
CA GLN A 92 14.24 -1.44 4.72
C GLN A 92 13.37 -2.16 3.69
N GLY A 93 13.27 -1.60 2.49
CA GLY A 93 12.46 -2.18 1.41
C GLY A 93 11.91 -1.11 0.49
N GLN A 94 11.46 -1.52 -0.66
CA GLN A 94 10.75 -0.65 -1.57
C GLN A 94 9.31 -0.44 -1.06
N VAL A 95 8.76 0.76 -1.26
CA VAL A 95 7.38 1.07 -0.85
C VAL A 95 6.39 0.09 -1.48
N ALA A 96 6.67 -0.38 -2.71
CA ALA A 96 5.86 -1.38 -3.40
C ALA A 96 5.76 -2.72 -2.62
N ASP A 97 6.88 -3.17 -2.05
CA ASP A 97 6.93 -4.43 -1.32
C ASP A 97 6.23 -4.32 0.05
N LEU A 98 6.31 -3.13 0.65
CA LEU A 98 5.61 -2.82 1.88
C LEU A 98 4.09 -2.78 1.67
N ASP A 99 3.61 -2.11 0.60
CA ASP A 99 2.19 -2.06 0.25
C ASP A 99 1.63 -3.46 -0.07
N LEU A 100 2.41 -4.25 -0.81
CA LEU A 100 2.04 -5.61 -1.18
C LEU A 100 1.87 -6.52 0.04
N LEU A 101 2.81 -6.45 1.00
CA LEU A 101 2.73 -7.23 2.24
C LEU A 101 1.52 -6.84 3.09
N GLN A 102 1.23 -5.55 3.21
CA GLN A 102 0.08 -5.05 3.95
C GLN A 102 -1.24 -5.52 3.33
N ALA A 103 -1.36 -5.47 2.00
CA ALA A 103 -2.53 -5.92 1.27
C ALA A 103 -2.74 -7.45 1.43
N ASP A 104 -1.67 -8.25 1.34
CA ASP A 104 -1.75 -9.70 1.54
C ASP A 104 -2.11 -10.06 3.00
N ASN A 105 -1.57 -9.35 4.00
CA ASN A 105 -2.00 -9.52 5.40
C ASN A 105 -3.49 -9.24 5.57
N PHE A 106 -3.98 -8.16 4.95
CA PHE A 106 -5.37 -7.76 5.05
C PHE A 106 -6.31 -8.77 4.38
N ALA A 107 -5.98 -9.23 3.18
CA ALA A 107 -6.79 -10.21 2.46
C ALA A 107 -6.92 -11.53 3.22
N ARG A 108 -5.80 -12.05 3.74
CA ARG A 108 -5.81 -13.29 4.55
C ARG A 108 -6.59 -13.14 5.85
N ALA A 109 -6.41 -12.02 6.54
CA ALA A 109 -7.15 -11.73 7.77
C ALA A 109 -8.66 -11.57 7.49
N ALA A 110 -9.05 -11.00 6.35
CA ALA A 110 -10.45 -10.93 5.92
C ALA A 110 -11.04 -12.33 5.69
N GLU A 111 -10.28 -13.22 5.03
CA GLU A 111 -10.67 -14.61 4.82
C GLU A 111 -10.80 -15.38 6.15
N GLU A 112 -9.80 -15.25 7.04
CA GLU A 112 -9.81 -15.89 8.37
C GLU A 112 -10.98 -15.44 9.25
N ASN A 113 -11.44 -14.18 9.12
CA ASN A 113 -12.57 -13.62 9.85
C ASN A 113 -13.93 -13.86 9.16
N GLY A 114 -13.97 -14.49 7.98
CA GLY A 114 -15.20 -14.74 7.24
C GLY A 114 -15.85 -13.47 6.68
N VAL A 115 -15.06 -12.46 6.33
CA VAL A 115 -15.56 -11.24 5.69
C VAL A 115 -16.24 -11.59 4.37
N GLU A 116 -17.45 -11.09 4.14
CA GLU A 116 -18.29 -11.45 3.00
C GLU A 116 -17.89 -10.74 1.71
N GLN A 117 -17.32 -9.52 1.82
CA GLN A 117 -16.84 -8.71 0.68
C GLN A 117 -15.75 -7.75 1.11
N MET A 118 -14.72 -7.62 0.29
CA MET A 118 -13.75 -6.52 0.36
C MET A 118 -14.02 -5.50 -0.74
N LEU A 119 -13.89 -4.20 -0.39
CA LEU A 119 -13.83 -3.11 -1.37
C LEU A 119 -12.43 -2.49 -1.36
N TYR A 120 -11.91 -2.23 -2.55
CA TYR A 120 -10.64 -1.54 -2.75
C TYR A 120 -10.82 -0.28 -3.58
N LEU A 121 -10.25 0.83 -3.11
CA LEU A 121 -10.16 2.07 -3.88
C LEU A 121 -8.77 2.17 -4.51
N GLY A 122 -8.69 1.81 -5.78
CA GLY A 122 -7.51 1.88 -6.62
C GLY A 122 -7.39 3.21 -7.37
N ALA A 123 -6.54 3.22 -8.41
CA ALA A 123 -6.40 4.33 -9.33
C ALA A 123 -6.68 3.87 -10.76
N LEU A 124 -7.18 4.77 -11.60
CA LEU A 124 -7.27 4.52 -13.03
C LEU A 124 -5.91 4.13 -13.58
N VAL A 125 -5.89 3.15 -14.47
CA VAL A 125 -4.71 2.68 -15.17
C VAL A 125 -4.93 2.77 -16.67
N PRO A 126 -3.88 3.03 -17.47
CA PRO A 126 -3.97 2.97 -18.94
C PRO A 126 -4.40 1.57 -19.41
N GLU A 127 -4.94 1.47 -20.62
CA GLU A 127 -5.26 0.17 -21.26
C GLU A 127 -4.00 -0.69 -21.43
N ASP A 128 -2.92 -0.09 -21.89
CA ASP A 128 -1.63 -0.77 -21.98
C ASP A 128 -0.92 -0.74 -20.62
N THR A 129 -0.88 -1.88 -19.98
CA THR A 129 -0.23 -2.08 -18.68
C THR A 129 1.21 -2.60 -18.78
N SER A 130 1.76 -2.75 -19.99
CA SER A 130 3.10 -3.33 -20.21
C SER A 130 4.24 -2.47 -19.65
N ASP A 131 4.09 -1.14 -19.69
CA ASP A 131 5.08 -0.16 -19.19
C ASP A 131 4.46 0.83 -18.20
N LEU A 132 3.88 0.32 -17.12
CA LEU A 132 3.32 1.16 -16.07
C LEU A 132 4.40 1.81 -15.20
N PRO A 133 4.24 3.09 -14.83
CA PRO A 133 5.06 3.72 -13.81
C PRO A 133 4.88 3.01 -12.47
N SER A 134 5.95 3.03 -11.66
CA SER A 134 5.98 2.35 -10.36
C SER A 134 4.75 2.63 -9.48
N PRO A 135 4.20 3.85 -9.38
CA PRO A 135 3.01 4.11 -8.55
C PRO A 135 1.74 3.40 -9.04
N LEU A 136 1.51 3.32 -10.36
CA LEU A 136 0.33 2.65 -10.93
C LEU A 136 0.49 1.13 -10.86
N ARG A 137 1.68 0.60 -11.16
CA ARG A 137 2.00 -0.82 -11.02
C ARG A 137 1.72 -1.30 -9.58
N ARG A 138 2.14 -0.54 -8.57
CA ARG A 138 1.87 -0.86 -7.15
C ARG A 138 0.38 -0.98 -6.85
N ARG A 139 -0.46 -0.13 -7.46
CA ARG A 139 -1.92 -0.19 -7.28
C ARG A 139 -2.49 -1.49 -7.79
N LEU A 140 -2.04 -1.94 -8.98
CA LEU A 140 -2.45 -3.22 -9.53
C LEU A 140 -1.93 -4.40 -8.71
N GLU A 141 -0.70 -4.34 -8.18
CA GLU A 141 -0.17 -5.39 -7.31
C GLU A 141 -0.95 -5.49 -5.99
N VAL A 142 -1.36 -4.36 -5.40
CA VAL A 142 -2.24 -4.33 -4.22
C VAL A 142 -3.61 -4.93 -4.55
N GLU A 143 -4.21 -4.54 -5.68
CA GLU A 143 -5.48 -5.11 -6.17
C GLU A 143 -5.37 -6.64 -6.32
N GLN A 144 -4.30 -7.12 -6.95
CA GLN A 144 -4.04 -8.54 -7.12
C GLN A 144 -3.84 -9.27 -5.78
N ALA A 145 -3.16 -8.66 -4.82
CA ALA A 145 -2.97 -9.24 -3.50
C ALA A 145 -4.28 -9.32 -2.71
N LEU A 146 -5.10 -8.27 -2.74
CA LEU A 146 -6.42 -8.27 -2.11
C LEU A 146 -7.35 -9.31 -2.73
N GLY A 147 -7.29 -9.51 -4.05
CA GLY A 147 -8.09 -10.52 -4.77
C GLY A 147 -7.50 -11.94 -4.74
N SER A 148 -6.47 -12.23 -3.93
CA SER A 148 -5.79 -13.53 -3.91
C SER A 148 -6.44 -14.59 -3.01
N THR A 149 -7.48 -14.23 -2.26
CA THR A 149 -8.21 -15.10 -1.33
C THR A 149 -9.61 -15.43 -1.86
N SER A 150 -10.35 -16.23 -1.12
CA SER A 150 -11.73 -16.60 -1.47
C SER A 150 -12.75 -15.46 -1.22
N VAL A 151 -12.36 -14.40 -0.50
CA VAL A 151 -13.25 -13.26 -0.23
C VAL A 151 -13.44 -12.44 -1.51
N PRO A 152 -14.68 -12.22 -1.98
CA PRO A 152 -14.93 -11.41 -3.17
C PRO A 152 -14.39 -9.99 -3.03
N LEU A 153 -13.54 -9.58 -3.98
CA LEU A 153 -13.01 -8.22 -4.05
C LEU A 153 -13.79 -7.40 -5.08
N THR A 154 -14.32 -6.25 -4.68
CA THR A 154 -14.81 -5.23 -5.60
C THR A 154 -13.81 -4.09 -5.65
N THR A 155 -13.26 -3.80 -6.83
CA THR A 155 -12.31 -2.70 -7.04
C THR A 155 -12.98 -1.51 -7.72
N LEU A 156 -12.83 -0.32 -7.14
CA LEU A 156 -13.14 0.94 -7.78
C LEU A 156 -11.82 1.64 -8.14
N ARG A 157 -11.51 1.75 -9.44
CA ARG A 157 -10.36 2.50 -9.94
C ARG A 157 -10.80 3.94 -10.21
N ALA A 158 -10.42 4.85 -9.33
CA ALA A 158 -10.83 6.24 -9.40
C ALA A 158 -9.82 7.11 -10.14
N GLY A 159 -10.33 8.13 -10.84
CA GLY A 159 -9.54 9.25 -11.31
C GLY A 159 -9.00 10.10 -10.14
N LEU A 160 -8.51 11.29 -10.44
CA LEU A 160 -8.05 12.22 -9.42
C LEU A 160 -9.21 12.65 -8.51
N ILE A 161 -9.11 12.32 -7.23
CA ILE A 161 -10.17 12.64 -6.26
C ILE A 161 -10.05 14.08 -5.81
N VAL A 162 -11.10 14.87 -6.05
CA VAL A 162 -11.25 16.26 -5.62
C VAL A 162 -12.14 16.31 -4.39
N GLY A 163 -11.57 16.73 -3.26
CA GLY A 163 -12.32 16.77 -2.00
C GLY A 163 -11.50 17.35 -0.85
N ALA A 164 -12.21 17.78 0.21
CA ALA A 164 -11.63 18.37 1.40
C ALA A 164 -10.53 17.49 2.03
N GLY A 165 -9.44 18.10 2.49
CA GLY A 165 -8.30 17.40 3.09
C GLY A 165 -7.43 16.61 2.11
N GLY A 166 -7.76 16.59 0.81
CA GLY A 166 -7.02 15.87 -0.22
C GLY A 166 -5.65 16.51 -0.50
N THR A 167 -4.59 15.70 -0.57
CA THR A 167 -3.24 16.19 -0.92
C THR A 167 -3.20 16.72 -2.35
N TRP A 168 -3.92 16.07 -3.26
CA TRP A 168 -4.04 16.49 -4.65
C TRP A 168 -4.73 17.85 -4.78
N LEU A 169 -5.87 18.04 -4.12
CA LEU A 169 -6.57 19.32 -4.09
C LEU A 169 -5.66 20.45 -3.60
N ARG A 170 -4.93 20.22 -2.50
CA ARG A 170 -3.98 21.21 -1.95
C ARG A 170 -2.90 21.57 -2.98
N LEU A 171 -2.35 20.59 -3.67
CA LEU A 171 -1.36 20.80 -4.73
C LEU A 171 -1.95 21.68 -5.85
N LEU A 172 -3.12 21.31 -6.37
CA LEU A 172 -3.83 22.02 -7.44
C LEU A 172 -4.07 23.49 -7.07
N LEU A 173 -4.68 23.74 -5.91
CA LEU A 173 -4.98 25.09 -5.42
C LEU A 173 -3.70 25.92 -5.21
N ASN A 174 -2.63 25.32 -4.65
CA ASN A 174 -1.37 26.02 -4.45
C ASN A 174 -0.70 26.44 -5.78
N LEU A 175 -0.70 25.58 -6.78
CA LEU A 175 -0.16 25.90 -8.11
C LEU A 175 -0.92 27.08 -8.72
N VAL A 176 -2.24 27.02 -8.73
CA VAL A 176 -3.09 28.07 -9.31
C VAL A 176 -2.92 29.39 -8.57
N ARG A 177 -2.84 29.39 -7.24
CA ARG A 177 -2.78 30.63 -6.42
C ARG A 177 -1.42 31.31 -6.44
N ARG A 178 -0.33 30.51 -6.50
CA ARG A 178 1.05 31.06 -6.41
C ARG A 178 1.62 31.50 -7.73
N LEU A 179 1.07 31.03 -8.86
CA LEU A 179 1.60 31.27 -10.18
C LEU A 179 0.66 32.14 -11.03
N PRO A 180 0.87 33.46 -11.09
CA PRO A 180 0.08 34.32 -11.98
C PRO A 180 0.32 34.00 -13.47
N VAL A 181 1.53 33.56 -13.81
CA VAL A 181 1.88 32.99 -15.11
C VAL A 181 2.37 31.56 -14.89
N MET A 182 1.66 30.59 -15.45
CA MET A 182 1.98 29.18 -15.32
C MET A 182 2.77 28.69 -16.56
N VAL A 183 4.03 28.38 -16.35
CA VAL A 183 4.87 27.72 -17.35
C VAL A 183 4.67 26.22 -17.19
N LEU A 184 3.87 25.62 -18.07
CA LEU A 184 3.39 24.25 -17.94
C LEU A 184 4.26 23.27 -18.77
N PRO A 185 4.75 22.18 -18.17
CA PRO A 185 5.43 21.11 -18.91
C PRO A 185 4.45 20.41 -19.88
N SER A 186 4.98 19.81 -20.96
CA SER A 186 4.18 19.14 -21.99
C SER A 186 3.27 18.03 -21.45
N TRP A 187 3.65 17.33 -20.37
CA TRP A 187 2.82 16.28 -19.76
C TRP A 187 1.48 16.81 -19.18
N THR A 188 1.33 18.12 -18.95
CA THR A 188 0.06 18.71 -18.51
C THR A 188 -1.04 18.64 -19.58
N GLN A 189 -0.69 18.24 -20.79
CA GLN A 189 -1.67 17.94 -21.85
C GLN A 189 -2.24 16.51 -21.75
N ALA A 190 -1.66 15.66 -20.88
CA ALA A 190 -2.23 14.34 -20.63
C ALA A 190 -3.64 14.48 -20.05
N GLU A 191 -4.54 13.61 -20.49
CA GLU A 191 -5.93 13.64 -20.06
C GLU A 191 -6.15 12.76 -18.84
N THR A 192 -7.04 13.23 -17.98
CA THR A 192 -7.52 12.53 -16.78
C THR A 192 -9.01 12.81 -16.62
N GLN A 193 -9.64 12.05 -15.72
CA GLN A 193 -11.05 12.24 -15.41
C GLN A 193 -11.21 12.44 -13.90
N PRO A 194 -11.12 13.69 -13.39
CA PRO A 194 -11.24 13.99 -11.98
C PRO A 194 -12.63 13.61 -11.47
N ILE A 195 -12.70 13.18 -10.21
CA ILE A 195 -13.95 12.74 -9.57
C ILE A 195 -14.11 13.42 -8.21
N ALA A 196 -15.33 13.86 -7.89
CA ALA A 196 -15.65 14.40 -6.58
C ALA A 196 -15.55 13.32 -5.49
N LEU A 197 -15.05 13.70 -4.31
CA LEU A 197 -14.98 12.80 -3.16
C LEU A 197 -16.35 12.23 -2.77
N GLN A 198 -17.41 13.04 -2.90
CA GLN A 198 -18.78 12.63 -2.65
C GLN A 198 -19.22 11.50 -3.59
N ASP A 199 -18.81 11.54 -4.85
CA ASP A 199 -19.14 10.53 -5.85
C ASP A 199 -18.37 9.22 -5.62
N VAL A 200 -17.13 9.30 -5.16
CA VAL A 200 -16.37 8.11 -4.71
C VAL A 200 -17.10 7.43 -3.54
N VAL A 201 -17.59 8.20 -2.56
CA VAL A 201 -18.35 7.67 -1.43
C VAL A 201 -19.66 7.04 -1.88
N ARG A 202 -20.39 7.66 -2.82
CA ARG A 202 -21.61 7.11 -3.43
C ARG A 202 -21.34 5.78 -4.14
N ALA A 203 -20.26 5.70 -4.93
CA ALA A 203 -19.87 4.47 -5.62
C ALA A 203 -19.50 3.35 -4.62
N LEU A 204 -18.72 3.64 -3.57
CA LEU A 204 -18.42 2.68 -2.52
C LEU A 204 -19.69 2.17 -1.83
N LYS A 205 -20.63 3.07 -1.50
CA LYS A 205 -21.90 2.71 -0.87
C LYS A 205 -22.77 1.84 -1.79
N LYS A 206 -22.75 2.07 -3.09
CA LYS A 206 -23.47 1.28 -4.09
C LYS A 206 -22.94 -0.14 -4.23
N CYS A 207 -21.62 -0.33 -4.03
CA CYS A 207 -20.97 -1.63 -4.14
C CYS A 207 -21.07 -2.45 -2.86
N LEU A 208 -21.10 -1.80 -1.69
CA LEU A 208 -21.01 -2.48 -0.40
C LEU A 208 -22.23 -3.38 -0.16
N GLY A 209 -22.00 -4.67 0.10
CA GLY A 209 -23.06 -5.66 0.29
C GLY A 209 -23.86 -5.96 -0.96
N ASN A 210 -23.38 -5.58 -2.15
CA ASN A 210 -24.07 -5.85 -3.42
C ASN A 210 -23.41 -7.03 -4.17
N PRO A 211 -24.07 -8.21 -4.21
CA PRO A 211 -23.51 -9.40 -4.87
C PRO A 211 -23.23 -9.21 -6.36
N ALA A 212 -23.92 -8.29 -7.04
CA ALA A 212 -23.69 -8.01 -8.46
C ALA A 212 -22.32 -7.37 -8.73
N THR A 213 -21.65 -6.84 -7.69
CA THR A 213 -20.33 -6.23 -7.81
C THR A 213 -19.20 -7.11 -7.30
N HIS A 214 -19.51 -8.32 -6.79
CA HIS A 214 -18.50 -9.25 -6.27
C HIS A 214 -17.52 -9.68 -7.36
N GLY A 215 -16.23 -9.56 -7.09
CA GLY A 215 -15.16 -9.92 -8.02
C GLY A 215 -15.01 -8.96 -9.21
N ALA A 216 -15.74 -7.84 -9.23
CA ALA A 216 -15.74 -6.89 -10.34
C ALA A 216 -14.77 -5.74 -10.11
N THR A 217 -14.22 -5.23 -11.21
CA THR A 217 -13.43 -3.99 -11.25
C THR A 217 -14.18 -2.96 -12.08
N HIS A 218 -14.38 -1.77 -11.52
CA HIS A 218 -15.06 -0.66 -12.16
C HIS A 218 -14.18 0.58 -12.17
N ASP A 219 -13.96 1.15 -13.32
CA ASP A 219 -13.38 2.48 -13.46
C ASP A 219 -14.44 3.53 -13.13
N ILE A 220 -14.08 4.53 -12.32
CA ILE A 220 -14.97 5.63 -11.95
C ILE A 220 -14.29 6.99 -12.12
N GLY A 221 -15.03 7.95 -12.66
CA GLY A 221 -14.58 9.33 -12.87
C GLY A 221 -15.76 10.30 -12.79
N GLY A 222 -15.46 11.57 -12.77
CA GLY A 222 -16.46 12.62 -12.90
C GLY A 222 -17.12 12.64 -14.29
N PRO A 223 -18.00 13.63 -14.56
CA PRO A 223 -18.72 13.68 -15.83
C PRO A 223 -17.80 13.92 -17.04
N ASP A 224 -16.72 14.69 -16.85
CA ASP A 224 -15.86 15.18 -17.93
C ASP A 224 -14.43 14.65 -17.83
N ALA A 225 -13.88 14.18 -18.96
CA ALA A 225 -12.45 14.01 -19.14
C ALA A 225 -11.84 15.35 -19.57
N MET A 226 -10.66 15.69 -19.03
CA MET A 226 -9.96 16.93 -19.33
C MET A 226 -8.46 16.79 -19.15
N SER A 227 -7.67 17.68 -19.78
CA SER A 227 -6.23 17.74 -19.52
C SER A 227 -5.92 18.37 -18.16
N TYR A 228 -4.73 18.09 -17.61
CA TYR A 228 -4.26 18.78 -16.39
C TYR A 228 -4.17 20.30 -16.60
N HIS A 229 -3.84 20.72 -17.82
CA HIS A 229 -3.84 22.13 -18.21
C HIS A 229 -5.23 22.75 -18.06
N GLU A 230 -6.24 22.12 -18.65
CA GLU A 230 -7.62 22.57 -18.56
C GLU A 230 -8.11 22.58 -17.10
N MET A 231 -7.77 21.54 -16.32
CA MET A 231 -8.11 21.47 -14.89
C MET A 231 -7.53 22.66 -14.10
N LEU A 232 -6.28 23.09 -14.39
CA LEU A 232 -5.67 24.25 -13.75
C LEU A 232 -6.42 25.55 -14.11
N LEU A 233 -6.83 25.72 -15.38
CA LEU A 233 -7.58 26.90 -15.83
C LEU A 233 -8.98 26.94 -15.20
N ARG A 234 -9.76 25.85 -15.27
CA ARG A 234 -11.06 25.75 -14.61
C ARG A 234 -10.98 26.00 -13.11
N THR A 235 -9.92 25.52 -12.46
CA THR A 235 -9.68 25.83 -11.03
C THR A 235 -9.39 27.30 -10.81
N ALA A 236 -8.67 27.96 -11.71
CA ALA A 236 -8.44 29.42 -11.63
C ALA A 236 -9.75 30.18 -11.74
N ASP A 237 -10.61 29.80 -12.66
CA ASP A 237 -11.92 30.42 -12.88
C ASP A 237 -12.81 30.31 -11.63
N VAL A 238 -12.89 29.12 -11.01
CA VAL A 238 -13.62 28.90 -9.74
C VAL A 238 -13.09 29.81 -8.61
N LEU A 239 -11.76 30.03 -8.56
CA LEU A 239 -11.16 30.90 -7.56
C LEU A 239 -11.25 32.40 -7.92
N GLY A 240 -11.83 32.78 -9.07
CA GLY A 240 -11.88 34.15 -9.55
C GLY A 240 -10.51 34.73 -9.88
N LEU A 241 -9.56 33.90 -10.32
CA LEU A 241 -8.17 34.28 -10.57
C LEU A 241 -7.87 34.22 -12.07
N GLU A 242 -7.52 35.37 -12.67
CA GLU A 242 -7.00 35.38 -14.05
C GLU A 242 -5.57 34.78 -14.08
N ARG A 243 -5.39 33.74 -14.92
CA ARG A 243 -4.10 33.04 -15.08
C ARG A 243 -3.71 32.94 -16.53
N HIS A 244 -2.45 33.26 -16.81
CA HIS A 244 -1.86 33.08 -18.13
C HIS A 244 -1.05 31.78 -18.13
N THR A 245 -1.21 30.98 -19.18
CA THR A 245 -0.49 29.72 -19.33
C THR A 245 0.37 29.76 -20.59
N THR A 246 1.53 29.15 -20.49
CA THR A 246 2.37 28.85 -21.67
C THR A 246 2.92 27.45 -21.50
N THR A 247 2.83 26.64 -22.56
CA THR A 247 3.35 25.28 -22.53
C THR A 247 4.78 25.29 -23.07
N VAL A 248 5.69 24.65 -22.34
CA VAL A 248 7.09 24.50 -22.75
C VAL A 248 7.41 23.02 -22.97
N PRO A 249 8.23 22.68 -23.96
CA PRO A 249 8.66 21.31 -24.21
C PRO A 249 9.66 20.85 -23.12
N MET A 250 9.18 20.77 -21.87
CA MET A 250 9.99 20.34 -20.74
C MET A 250 9.86 18.81 -20.59
N GLU A 251 10.72 18.07 -21.25
CA GLU A 251 10.76 16.61 -21.20
C GLU A 251 11.49 16.07 -19.96
N SER A 252 12.31 16.92 -19.31
CA SER A 252 13.09 16.52 -18.13
C SER A 252 12.19 16.30 -16.90
N PRO A 253 12.06 15.06 -16.42
CA PRO A 253 11.28 14.78 -15.20
C PRO A 253 11.82 15.52 -13.97
N ARG A 254 13.13 15.76 -13.92
CA ARG A 254 13.79 16.45 -12.78
C ARG A 254 13.36 17.90 -12.67
N LEU A 255 13.25 18.62 -13.78
CA LEU A 255 12.80 20.01 -13.80
C LEU A 255 11.31 20.12 -13.45
N SER A 256 10.46 19.23 -13.98
CA SER A 256 9.06 19.17 -13.65
C SER A 256 8.86 18.91 -12.14
N LYS A 257 9.62 17.98 -11.56
CA LYS A 257 9.58 17.68 -10.13
C LYS A 257 10.01 18.86 -9.26
N LEU A 258 11.08 19.57 -9.67
CA LEU A 258 11.55 20.78 -8.98
C LEU A 258 10.49 21.88 -9.01
N TRP A 259 9.85 22.10 -10.16
CA TRP A 259 8.79 23.07 -10.34
C TRP A 259 7.59 22.79 -9.43
N VAL A 260 7.10 21.55 -9.42
CA VAL A 260 5.98 21.14 -8.55
C VAL A 260 6.36 21.26 -7.06
N TRP A 261 7.59 20.95 -6.69
CA TRP A 261 8.04 21.08 -5.31
C TRP A 261 8.09 22.55 -4.84
N LEU A 262 8.64 23.44 -5.68
CA LEU A 262 8.77 24.86 -5.34
C LEU A 262 7.40 25.54 -5.17
N PHE A 263 6.45 25.22 -6.03
CA PHE A 263 5.17 25.95 -6.09
C PHE A 263 3.99 25.15 -5.52
N GLY A 264 4.06 23.84 -5.52
CA GLY A 264 2.94 22.97 -5.09
C GLY A 264 2.74 22.90 -3.58
N GLY A 265 3.77 23.24 -2.77
CA GLY A 265 3.66 23.23 -1.31
C GLY A 265 3.47 21.84 -0.71
N VAL A 266 3.96 20.81 -1.40
CA VAL A 266 3.94 19.42 -0.93
C VAL A 266 5.37 18.94 -0.63
N PRO A 267 5.56 18.00 0.32
CA PRO A 267 6.88 17.43 0.61
C PRO A 267 7.50 16.79 -0.63
N TRP A 268 8.83 16.94 -0.81
CA TRP A 268 9.57 16.37 -1.94
C TRP A 268 9.32 14.88 -2.16
N ALA A 269 9.18 14.12 -1.07
CA ALA A 269 8.91 12.69 -1.12
C ALA A 269 7.59 12.33 -1.83
N LEU A 270 6.60 13.25 -1.85
CA LEU A 270 5.33 13.05 -2.54
C LEU A 270 5.35 13.51 -3.99
N VAL A 271 6.27 14.39 -4.36
CA VAL A 271 6.36 14.94 -5.73
C VAL A 271 6.68 13.85 -6.75
N ASN A 272 7.63 12.95 -6.44
CA ASN A 272 8.04 11.88 -7.34
C ASN A 272 6.88 10.97 -7.77
N PRO A 273 6.13 10.31 -6.85
CA PRO A 273 5.04 9.43 -7.23
C PRO A 273 3.88 10.18 -7.92
N ILE A 274 3.66 11.45 -7.57
CA ILE A 274 2.63 12.28 -8.21
C ILE A 274 3.00 12.50 -9.68
N ILE A 275 4.15 13.10 -9.97
CA ILE A 275 4.55 13.44 -11.34
C ILE A 275 4.68 12.20 -12.22
N ASP A 276 5.24 11.10 -11.69
CA ASP A 276 5.39 9.86 -12.45
C ASP A 276 4.02 9.25 -12.84
N SER A 277 2.98 9.45 -12.03
CA SER A 277 1.61 9.02 -12.36
C SER A 277 0.90 9.93 -13.36
N LEU A 278 1.10 11.25 -13.26
CA LEU A 278 0.37 12.25 -14.08
C LEU A 278 0.75 12.27 -15.55
N ARG A 279 1.88 11.66 -15.94
CA ARG A 279 2.36 11.62 -17.33
C ARG A 279 1.60 10.64 -18.21
N TYR A 280 0.78 9.77 -17.62
CA TYR A 280 0.03 8.75 -18.33
C TYR A 280 -1.43 9.17 -18.45
N GLN A 281 -1.96 9.02 -19.65
CA GLN A 281 -3.40 9.20 -19.87
C GLN A 281 -4.13 8.07 -19.15
N ALA A 282 -5.13 8.43 -18.36
CA ALA A 282 -5.97 7.48 -17.66
C ALA A 282 -7.40 8.01 -17.69
N GLN A 283 -8.19 7.47 -18.62
CA GLN A 283 -9.61 7.75 -18.77
C GLN A 283 -10.41 6.54 -18.30
N VAL A 284 -11.63 6.82 -17.86
CA VAL A 284 -12.58 5.80 -17.45
C VAL A 284 -13.02 4.99 -18.64
N GLN A 285 -12.86 3.67 -18.57
CA GLN A 285 -13.43 2.76 -19.54
C GLN A 285 -14.95 2.64 -19.34
N PRO A 286 -15.75 2.60 -20.41
CA PRO A 286 -17.21 2.47 -20.31
C PRO A 286 -17.61 1.26 -19.46
N ASN A 287 -18.42 1.48 -18.43
CA ASN A 287 -18.95 0.43 -17.59
C ASN A 287 -20.24 0.88 -16.89
N GLU A 288 -21.06 -0.08 -16.45
CA GLU A 288 -22.37 0.19 -15.83
C GLU A 288 -22.29 1.06 -14.56
N MET A 289 -21.22 0.94 -13.78
CA MET A 289 -21.02 1.76 -12.58
C MET A 289 -20.79 3.23 -12.96
N GLN A 290 -19.99 3.49 -13.99
CA GLN A 290 -19.76 4.84 -14.49
C GLN A 290 -21.04 5.44 -15.08
N ASP A 291 -21.83 4.66 -15.82
CA ASP A 291 -23.10 5.12 -16.38
C ASP A 291 -24.13 5.44 -15.29
N TRP A 292 -24.14 4.65 -14.21
CA TRP A 292 -24.95 4.95 -13.04
C TRP A 292 -24.47 6.23 -12.33
N LEU A 293 -23.15 6.38 -12.13
CA LEU A 293 -22.56 7.49 -11.40
C LEU A 293 -22.78 8.84 -12.11
N LYS A 294 -22.63 8.86 -13.45
CA LYS A 294 -22.75 10.08 -14.28
C LYS A 294 -24.11 10.77 -14.18
N ARG A 295 -25.17 10.07 -13.78
CA ARG A 295 -26.53 10.66 -13.72
C ARG A 295 -26.62 11.86 -12.77
N ASP A 296 -25.86 11.79 -11.66
CA ASP A 296 -25.86 12.81 -10.60
C ASP A 296 -24.42 13.12 -10.15
N ALA A 297 -23.42 12.92 -11.04
CA ALA A 297 -22.04 13.19 -10.71
C ALA A 297 -21.76 14.70 -10.67
N LEU A 298 -21.01 15.12 -9.67
CA LEU A 298 -20.59 16.51 -9.53
C LEU A 298 -19.55 16.88 -10.59
N SER A 299 -19.67 18.07 -11.16
CA SER A 299 -18.63 18.66 -12.00
C SER A 299 -17.36 18.96 -11.20
N LEU A 300 -16.26 19.26 -11.90
CA LEU A 300 -15.02 19.73 -11.24
C LEU A 300 -15.27 20.99 -10.43
N GLU A 301 -16.04 21.92 -10.97
CA GLU A 301 -16.38 23.21 -10.34
C GLU A 301 -17.15 22.99 -9.04
N GLU A 302 -18.21 22.19 -9.07
CA GLU A 302 -19.02 21.85 -7.89
C GLU A 302 -18.18 21.11 -6.81
N ALA A 303 -17.30 20.21 -7.24
CA ALA A 303 -16.39 19.49 -6.33
C ALA A 303 -15.36 20.43 -5.68
N LEU A 304 -14.86 21.43 -6.43
CA LEU A 304 -13.95 22.46 -5.91
C LEU A 304 -14.68 23.38 -4.94
N ASP A 305 -15.84 23.91 -5.28
CA ASP A 305 -16.65 24.77 -4.43
C ASP A 305 -16.98 24.10 -3.08
N ALA A 306 -17.34 22.81 -3.11
CA ALA A 306 -17.59 22.03 -1.90
C ALA A 306 -16.31 21.74 -1.06
N SER A 307 -15.13 22.04 -1.58
CA SER A 307 -13.84 21.65 -0.98
C SER A 307 -12.99 22.83 -0.52
N VAL A 308 -13.46 24.08 -0.73
CA VAL A 308 -12.77 25.31 -0.34
C VAL A 308 -13.64 26.15 0.59
N ASP A 309 -12.99 27.01 1.38
CA ASP A 309 -13.68 28.05 2.19
C ASP A 309 -14.00 29.30 1.35
N GLU A 310 -14.67 30.27 1.93
CA GLU A 310 -15.02 31.57 1.33
C GLU A 310 -13.81 32.35 0.78
N ARG A 311 -12.59 32.01 1.24
CA ARG A 311 -11.34 32.61 0.79
C ARG A 311 -10.66 31.75 -0.29
N GLY A 312 -11.30 30.69 -0.75
CA GLY A 312 -10.77 29.70 -1.69
C GLY A 312 -9.64 28.85 -1.10
N GLN A 313 -9.48 28.77 0.25
CA GLN A 313 -8.50 27.87 0.88
C GLN A 313 -9.07 26.46 0.96
N PRO A 314 -8.22 25.41 0.77
CA PRO A 314 -8.70 24.05 0.92
C PRO A 314 -9.21 23.81 2.33
N LEU A 315 -10.41 23.26 2.44
CA LEU A 315 -10.94 22.79 3.71
C LEU A 315 -10.02 21.70 4.27
N PRO A 316 -9.61 21.79 5.54
CA PRO A 316 -8.73 20.80 6.15
C PRO A 316 -9.46 19.48 6.38
N ASN A 317 -8.73 18.36 6.39
CA ASN A 317 -9.25 17.18 7.03
C ASN A 317 -9.28 17.42 8.55
N PRO A 318 -10.44 17.27 9.22
CA PRO A 318 -10.58 17.51 10.65
C PRO A 318 -9.57 16.77 11.53
N ARG A 319 -8.91 15.74 10.97
CA ARG A 319 -7.96 14.87 11.69
C ARG A 319 -6.48 15.14 11.41
N ASP A 320 -6.17 16.15 10.59
CA ASP A 320 -4.78 16.52 10.28
C ASP A 320 -3.99 17.08 11.45
N GLU A 321 -4.65 17.66 12.45
CA GLU A 321 -4.00 18.26 13.62
C GLU A 321 -3.22 17.25 14.50
N LEU A 322 -3.55 15.95 14.42
CA LEU A 322 -2.90 14.90 15.21
C LEU A 322 -1.65 14.29 14.52
N ARG A 323 -1.48 14.50 13.22
CA ARG A 323 -0.40 13.86 12.41
C ARG A 323 1.02 14.12 12.90
N PRO A 324 1.44 15.36 13.29
CA PRO A 324 2.82 15.59 13.69
C PRO A 324 3.24 14.85 14.95
N ARG A 325 2.31 14.67 15.91
CA ARG A 325 2.56 13.93 17.16
C ARG A 325 2.69 12.42 16.94
N GLU A 326 1.93 11.91 15.98
CA GLU A 326 1.93 10.51 15.64
C GLU A 326 3.17 10.09 14.88
N ASP A 327 3.61 10.88 13.92
CA ASP A 327 4.85 10.64 13.19
C ASP A 327 6.05 10.60 14.15
N ALA A 328 6.03 11.38 15.25
CA ALA A 328 7.04 11.32 16.29
C ALA A 328 6.98 9.99 17.05
N VAL A 329 5.79 9.53 17.47
CA VAL A 329 5.62 8.27 18.23
C VAL A 329 5.99 7.06 17.37
N ILE A 330 5.60 7.06 16.09
CA ILE A 330 5.94 5.97 15.16
C ILE A 330 7.45 5.94 14.86
N ARG A 331 8.09 7.10 14.73
CA ARG A 331 9.54 7.21 14.52
C ARG A 331 10.36 6.79 15.73
N ASP A 332 9.82 6.91 16.92
CA ASP A 332 10.52 6.52 18.15
C ASP A 332 10.54 5.01 18.40
N GLN A 333 9.73 4.24 17.68
CA GLN A 333 9.78 2.79 17.73
C GLN A 333 11.03 2.28 17.01
N SER A 334 12.01 1.79 17.77
CA SER A 334 13.27 1.20 17.27
C SER A 334 13.11 -0.23 16.72
N VAL A 335 12.00 -0.50 16.04
CA VAL A 335 11.68 -1.80 15.45
C VAL A 335 12.10 -1.83 13.99
N VAL A 336 12.81 -2.89 13.61
CA VAL A 336 13.22 -3.12 12.22
C VAL A 336 12.09 -3.76 11.43
N ARG A 337 11.83 -3.19 10.26
CA ARG A 337 10.95 -3.74 9.22
C ARG A 337 11.74 -3.84 7.93
N SER A 338 12.00 -5.05 7.48
CA SER A 338 12.67 -5.28 6.20
C SER A 338 11.79 -6.14 5.32
N VAL A 339 11.50 -5.68 4.11
CA VAL A 339 10.74 -6.47 3.13
C VAL A 339 11.52 -6.44 1.82
N GLN A 340 11.88 -7.62 1.33
CA GLN A 340 12.64 -7.80 0.11
C GLN A 340 11.89 -8.72 -0.82
N ARG A 341 11.60 -8.23 -2.03
CA ARG A 341 10.97 -9.04 -3.10
C ARG A 341 12.02 -9.82 -3.84
N MET A 342 11.74 -11.10 -4.06
CA MET A 342 12.59 -12.05 -4.79
C MET A 342 11.76 -12.77 -5.86
N PRO A 343 12.37 -13.18 -6.97
CA PRO A 343 11.70 -14.07 -7.92
C PRO A 343 11.40 -15.41 -7.24
N CYS A 344 10.27 -16.01 -7.57
CA CYS A 344 9.95 -17.37 -7.17
C CYS A 344 10.24 -18.30 -8.35
N PRO A 345 11.18 -19.27 -8.23
CA PRO A 345 11.37 -20.24 -9.29
C PRO A 345 10.07 -20.98 -9.60
N PRO A 346 9.83 -21.35 -10.87
CA PRO A 346 8.69 -22.18 -11.23
C PRO A 346 8.59 -23.42 -10.33
N ASP A 347 7.38 -23.80 -9.96
CA ASP A 347 7.07 -24.96 -9.12
C ASP A 347 7.54 -24.90 -7.65
N PHE A 348 8.25 -23.85 -7.23
CA PHE A 348 8.61 -23.66 -5.81
C PHE A 348 7.40 -23.20 -5.00
N SER A 349 7.16 -23.89 -3.89
CA SER A 349 6.30 -23.39 -2.80
C SER A 349 7.07 -22.43 -1.89
N ALA A 350 6.38 -21.74 -0.99
CA ALA A 350 7.05 -20.93 0.05
C ALA A 350 8.00 -21.79 0.92
N ARG A 351 7.65 -23.07 1.12
CA ARG A 351 8.46 -24.04 1.85
C ARG A 351 9.77 -24.34 1.10
N ASP A 352 9.70 -24.55 -0.21
CA ASP A 352 10.89 -24.84 -1.01
C ASP A 352 11.86 -23.67 -0.99
N VAL A 353 11.34 -22.42 -1.06
CA VAL A 353 12.16 -21.21 -0.96
C VAL A 353 12.80 -21.09 0.42
N ALA A 354 12.07 -21.39 1.50
CA ALA A 354 12.61 -21.32 2.86
C ALA A 354 13.65 -22.44 3.10
N ASP A 355 13.42 -23.65 2.59
CA ASP A 355 14.38 -24.76 2.68
C ASP A 355 15.63 -24.49 1.83
N GLU A 356 15.46 -23.84 0.67
CA GLU A 356 16.58 -23.42 -0.16
C GLU A 356 17.40 -22.31 0.51
N TYR A 357 16.74 -21.36 1.18
CA TYR A 357 17.43 -20.34 1.99
C TYR A 357 18.34 -20.97 3.03
N LEU A 358 17.83 -21.94 3.79
CA LEU A 358 18.63 -22.64 4.80
C LEU A 358 19.77 -23.47 4.21
N ARG A 359 19.59 -24.06 3.01
CA ARG A 359 20.64 -24.81 2.28
C ARG A 359 21.71 -23.88 1.68
N TRP A 360 21.30 -22.68 1.25
CA TRP A 360 22.19 -21.72 0.63
C TRP A 360 23.01 -20.92 1.65
N LEU A 361 22.45 -20.57 2.83
CA LEU A 361 23.11 -19.78 3.86
C LEU A 361 24.52 -20.27 4.23
N PRO A 362 24.79 -21.57 4.46
CA PRO A 362 26.13 -22.05 4.78
C PRO A 362 27.15 -21.81 3.67
N ARG A 363 26.69 -21.59 2.42
CA ARG A 363 27.56 -21.36 1.25
C ARG A 363 28.04 -19.91 1.16
N LEU A 364 27.57 -18.99 2.01
CA LEU A 364 28.02 -17.60 2.04
C LEU A 364 29.52 -17.44 2.29
N GLY A 365 30.20 -18.52 2.74
CA GLY A 365 31.63 -18.74 2.63
C GLY A 365 32.53 -17.66 3.27
N TRP A 366 31.99 -16.86 4.18
CA TRP A 366 32.80 -15.87 4.89
C TRP A 366 33.70 -16.57 5.90
N PRO A 367 35.00 -16.31 5.90
CA PRO A 367 35.94 -17.03 6.77
C PRO A 367 35.64 -16.89 8.26
N VAL A 368 34.89 -15.87 8.63
CA VAL A 368 34.56 -15.56 10.03
C VAL A 368 33.09 -15.79 10.38
N LEU A 369 32.15 -15.73 9.42
CA LEU A 369 30.73 -16.00 9.64
C LEU A 369 30.40 -17.41 9.17
N GLN A 370 29.95 -18.26 10.10
CA GLN A 370 29.50 -19.63 9.82
C GLN A 370 28.01 -19.73 10.11
N VAL A 371 27.27 -20.45 9.25
CA VAL A 371 25.87 -20.75 9.47
C VAL A 371 25.71 -22.26 9.60
N HIS A 372 25.18 -22.69 10.74
CA HIS A 372 24.86 -24.09 11.01
C HIS A 372 23.36 -24.26 11.03
N VAL A 373 22.86 -25.25 10.25
CA VAL A 373 21.44 -25.59 10.22
C VAL A 373 21.25 -26.96 10.84
N GLU A 374 20.51 -27.02 11.93
CA GLU A 374 20.19 -28.25 12.65
C GLU A 374 18.92 -28.91 12.12
N HIS A 375 18.74 -30.20 12.51
CA HIS A 375 17.47 -30.90 12.31
C HIS A 375 16.34 -30.13 12.97
N GLY A 376 15.17 -29.97 12.26
CA GLY A 376 14.06 -29.14 12.74
C GLY A 376 14.09 -27.71 12.23
N ARG A 377 14.98 -27.39 11.26
CA ARG A 377 15.07 -26.08 10.61
C ARG A 377 15.39 -24.94 11.60
N VAL A 378 16.39 -25.20 12.48
CA VAL A 378 17.00 -24.18 13.35
C VAL A 378 18.32 -23.75 12.71
N ALA A 379 18.49 -22.45 12.47
CA ALA A 379 19.71 -21.90 11.89
C ALA A 379 20.45 -21.02 12.91
N HIS A 380 21.73 -21.31 13.14
CA HIS A 380 22.62 -20.57 14.01
C HIS A 380 23.64 -19.80 13.17
N PHE A 381 23.68 -18.49 13.34
CA PHE A 381 24.66 -17.61 12.71
C PHE A 381 25.79 -17.34 13.71
N GLU A 382 26.97 -17.88 13.47
CA GLU A 382 28.13 -17.78 14.36
C GLU A 382 29.23 -16.92 13.75
N LEU A 383 29.76 -15.98 14.52
CA LEU A 383 30.93 -15.18 14.18
C LEU A 383 32.10 -15.60 15.05
N ARG A 384 33.14 -16.19 14.45
CA ARG A 384 34.34 -16.59 15.21
C ARG A 384 35.30 -15.43 15.37
N PRO A 385 35.85 -15.18 16.59
CA PRO A 385 35.67 -15.96 17.85
C PRO A 385 34.51 -15.44 18.75
N VAL A 386 33.61 -14.59 18.25
CA VAL A 386 32.64 -13.81 19.04
C VAL A 386 31.51 -14.68 19.60
N GLY A 387 31.05 -15.69 18.83
CA GLY A 387 29.95 -16.57 19.22
C GLY A 387 28.71 -16.42 18.34
N THR A 388 27.56 -16.93 18.81
CA THR A 388 26.29 -16.92 18.07
C THR A 388 25.69 -15.52 18.00
N LEU A 389 25.60 -14.98 16.78
CA LEU A 389 25.03 -13.67 16.51
C LEU A 389 23.51 -13.69 16.53
N LEU A 390 22.93 -14.72 15.93
CA LEU A 390 21.48 -14.85 15.70
C LEU A 390 21.09 -16.32 15.60
N THR A 391 19.92 -16.67 16.17
CA THR A 391 19.29 -17.98 16.02
C THR A 391 17.91 -17.82 15.42
N LEU A 392 17.65 -18.52 14.31
CA LEU A 392 16.33 -18.60 13.68
C LEU A 392 15.73 -19.99 13.96
N ARG A 393 14.49 -20.03 14.46
CA ARG A 393 13.74 -21.26 14.71
C ARG A 393 12.45 -21.29 13.88
N PHE A 394 12.26 -22.33 13.11
CA PHE A 394 11.06 -22.54 12.33
C PHE A 394 9.82 -22.72 13.21
N ALA A 395 8.71 -22.07 12.84
CA ALA A 395 7.41 -22.15 13.49
C ALA A 395 6.44 -22.96 12.64
N ALA A 396 6.40 -24.28 12.84
CA ALA A 396 5.60 -25.18 12.02
C ALA A 396 4.08 -24.93 12.11
N ASP A 397 3.60 -24.61 13.33
CA ASP A 397 2.22 -24.27 13.66
C ASP A 397 1.70 -22.98 13.03
N ARG A 398 2.63 -22.14 12.55
CA ARG A 398 2.35 -20.82 11.96
C ARG A 398 2.80 -20.69 10.51
N SER A 399 3.05 -21.79 9.86
CA SER A 399 3.61 -21.87 8.51
C SER A 399 2.70 -22.66 7.55
N PRO A 400 1.57 -22.07 7.10
CA PRO A 400 0.75 -22.66 6.04
C PRO A 400 1.50 -22.69 4.71
N ASP A 401 0.98 -23.39 3.70
CA ASP A 401 1.66 -23.62 2.42
C ASP A 401 2.17 -22.36 1.70
N GLY A 402 1.41 -21.28 1.76
CA GLY A 402 1.80 -20.01 1.13
C GLY A 402 2.77 -19.14 1.94
N ARG A 403 3.13 -19.56 3.18
CA ARG A 403 3.92 -18.76 4.12
C ARG A 403 4.78 -19.64 5.00
N GLN A 404 6.06 -19.30 5.18
CA GLN A 404 6.96 -19.98 6.12
C GLN A 404 7.55 -18.98 7.09
N LEU A 405 7.43 -19.24 8.38
CA LEU A 405 7.80 -18.34 9.46
C LEU A 405 8.93 -18.92 10.33
N PHE A 406 9.89 -18.06 10.65
CA PHE A 406 10.96 -18.33 11.60
C PHE A 406 10.94 -17.27 12.70
N PHE A 407 11.05 -17.69 13.97
CA PHE A 407 11.28 -16.79 15.09
C PHE A 407 12.76 -16.55 15.29
N VAL A 408 13.12 -15.31 15.62
CA VAL A 408 14.42 -14.94 16.13
C VAL A 408 14.41 -15.26 17.62
N THR A 409 15.14 -16.31 18.03
CA THR A 409 15.02 -16.85 19.39
C THR A 409 16.21 -16.52 20.30
N GLY A 410 17.25 -15.82 19.80
CA GLY A 410 18.39 -15.40 20.60
C GLY A 410 19.61 -15.04 19.77
N GLY A 411 20.68 -14.65 20.44
CA GLY A 411 21.97 -14.27 19.89
C GLY A 411 22.41 -12.87 20.32
N LEU A 412 23.68 -12.56 20.10
CA LEU A 412 24.29 -11.29 20.55
C LEU A 412 23.70 -10.04 19.94
N LEU A 413 23.00 -10.17 18.80
CA LEU A 413 22.40 -9.07 18.05
C LEU A 413 20.95 -8.78 18.46
N VAL A 414 20.37 -9.62 19.31
CA VAL A 414 18.97 -9.56 19.72
C VAL A 414 18.85 -8.89 21.08
N ASP A 415 17.90 -7.99 21.23
CA ASP A 415 17.51 -7.48 22.53
C ASP A 415 16.54 -8.47 23.18
N GLU A 416 16.99 -9.18 24.20
CA GLU A 416 16.22 -10.21 24.90
C GLU A 416 15.13 -9.62 25.82
N ASP A 417 15.25 -8.34 26.19
CA ASP A 417 14.27 -7.62 27.01
C ASP A 417 13.13 -7.02 26.19
N GLY A 418 13.15 -7.19 24.87
CA GLY A 418 12.10 -6.69 23.98
C GLY A 418 10.79 -7.47 24.10
N ASP A 419 9.66 -6.76 24.20
CA ASP A 419 8.29 -7.33 24.30
C ASP A 419 7.88 -8.23 23.13
N ARG A 420 8.65 -8.28 22.03
CA ARG A 420 8.32 -9.01 20.80
C ARG A 420 9.53 -9.77 20.24
N SER A 421 9.33 -11.04 19.94
CA SER A 421 10.32 -11.84 19.23
C SER A 421 10.36 -11.44 17.76
N GLY A 422 11.53 -11.08 17.23
CA GLY A 422 11.73 -10.82 15.81
C GLY A 422 11.30 -12.03 14.97
N ARG A 423 10.77 -11.78 13.78
CA ARG A 423 10.26 -12.81 12.87
C ARG A 423 10.84 -12.62 11.48
N LEU A 424 11.30 -13.70 10.86
CA LEU A 424 11.61 -13.78 9.43
C LEU A 424 10.57 -14.65 8.75
N GLU A 425 9.97 -14.18 7.68
CA GLU A 425 9.03 -14.98 6.89
C GLU A 425 9.37 -14.97 5.41
N PHE A 426 9.04 -16.08 4.74
CA PHE A 426 8.97 -16.19 3.29
C PHE A 426 7.53 -16.39 2.88
N ARG A 427 7.03 -15.53 2.00
CA ARG A 427 5.63 -15.51 1.59
C ARG A 427 5.49 -15.43 0.09
N LYS A 428 4.78 -16.38 -0.49
CA LYS A 428 4.49 -16.40 -1.93
C LYS A 428 3.35 -15.43 -2.24
N VAL A 429 3.55 -14.54 -3.22
CA VAL A 429 2.62 -13.47 -3.59
C VAL A 429 2.49 -13.36 -5.10
N LEU A 430 1.54 -12.51 -5.58
CA LEU A 430 1.32 -12.23 -7.00
C LEU A 430 1.10 -13.51 -7.84
N GLY A 431 0.20 -14.38 -7.39
CA GLY A 431 -0.07 -15.65 -8.08
C GLY A 431 1.14 -16.58 -8.15
N GLY A 432 2.09 -16.43 -7.23
CA GLY A 432 3.28 -17.27 -7.17
C GLY A 432 4.47 -16.77 -7.99
N LYS A 433 4.39 -15.62 -8.62
CA LYS A 433 5.49 -15.04 -9.41
C LYS A 433 6.62 -14.47 -8.55
N ALA A 434 6.33 -14.14 -7.30
CA ALA A 434 7.30 -13.55 -6.38
C ALA A 434 7.17 -14.11 -4.97
N VAL A 435 8.28 -14.02 -4.22
CA VAL A 435 8.34 -14.28 -2.79
C VAL A 435 8.76 -13.00 -2.08
N LEU A 436 8.06 -12.65 -1.01
CA LEU A 436 8.50 -11.64 -0.05
C LEU A 436 9.28 -12.34 1.07
N ALA A 437 10.52 -11.92 1.28
CA ALA A 437 11.27 -12.20 2.49
C ALA A 437 11.13 -10.99 3.41
N ALA A 438 10.45 -11.17 4.54
CA ALA A 438 10.13 -10.07 5.44
C ALA A 438 10.63 -10.31 6.86
N ILE A 439 11.28 -9.29 7.45
CA ILE A 439 11.61 -9.26 8.87
C ILE A 439 10.63 -8.30 9.56
N HIS A 440 10.02 -8.82 10.62
CA HIS A 440 9.07 -8.08 11.45
C HIS A 440 9.54 -8.06 12.90
N ASP A 441 9.21 -6.99 13.61
CA ASP A 441 9.34 -6.83 15.05
C ASP A 441 10.74 -7.17 15.61
N PHE A 442 11.78 -7.06 14.76
CA PHE A 442 13.15 -7.27 15.21
C PHE A 442 13.65 -6.04 15.97
N SER A 443 13.97 -6.23 17.24
CA SER A 443 14.58 -5.20 18.10
C SER A 443 16.08 -5.44 18.16
N PRO A 444 16.90 -4.59 17.48
CA PRO A 444 18.35 -4.74 17.52
C PRO A 444 18.88 -4.26 18.88
N ARG A 445 19.82 -5.02 19.45
CA ARG A 445 20.52 -4.63 20.68
C ARG A 445 21.43 -3.41 20.49
N LEU A 446 21.88 -3.17 19.26
CA LEU A 446 22.71 -2.02 18.92
C LEU A 446 21.88 -0.74 18.73
N PRO A 447 22.40 0.43 19.15
CA PRO A 447 21.76 1.70 18.82
C PRO A 447 21.48 1.83 17.31
N TRP A 448 20.36 2.46 16.94
CA TRP A 448 19.84 2.52 15.57
C TRP A 448 20.85 3.00 14.51
N TYR A 449 21.75 3.93 14.87
CA TYR A 449 22.78 4.45 13.95
C TYR A 449 23.90 3.44 13.69
N ILE A 450 24.27 2.60 14.67
CA ILE A 450 25.21 1.49 14.48
C ILE A 450 24.54 0.36 13.70
N TYR A 451 23.30 0.02 14.05
CA TYR A 451 22.50 -0.95 13.31
C TYR A 451 22.47 -0.63 11.82
N ASN A 452 22.11 0.60 11.43
CA ASN A 452 21.95 1.02 10.03
C ASN A 452 23.26 0.93 9.23
N THR A 453 24.40 1.13 9.87
CA THR A 453 25.72 1.09 9.20
C THR A 453 26.38 -0.28 9.21
N THR A 454 25.85 -1.24 9.95
CA THR A 454 26.43 -2.58 10.13
C THR A 454 25.45 -3.70 9.84
N GLN A 455 24.56 -4.03 10.78
CA GLN A 455 23.64 -5.17 10.66
C GLN A 455 22.65 -5.03 9.49
N ALA A 456 22.15 -3.82 9.26
CA ALA A 456 21.25 -3.53 8.17
C ALA A 456 21.89 -3.81 6.80
N LEU A 457 23.14 -3.38 6.61
CA LEU A 457 23.89 -3.62 5.37
C LEU A 457 24.22 -5.11 5.19
N ALA A 458 24.62 -5.79 6.27
CA ALA A 458 24.87 -7.23 6.24
C ALA A 458 23.61 -8.00 5.86
N HIS A 459 22.46 -7.68 6.47
CA HIS A 459 21.17 -8.29 6.12
C HIS A 459 20.81 -8.05 4.66
N LEU A 460 20.90 -6.81 4.16
CA LEU A 460 20.62 -6.49 2.76
C LEU A 460 21.56 -7.25 1.80
N GLY A 461 22.83 -7.41 2.16
CA GLY A 461 23.81 -8.20 1.40
C GLY A 461 23.41 -9.67 1.32
N VAL A 462 22.99 -10.29 2.45
CA VAL A 462 22.49 -11.67 2.48
C VAL A 462 21.24 -11.81 1.60
N MET A 463 20.26 -10.91 1.72
CA MET A 463 19.04 -10.96 0.93
C MET A 463 19.29 -10.72 -0.57
N TRP A 464 20.21 -9.82 -0.90
CA TRP A 464 20.62 -9.61 -2.30
C TRP A 464 21.29 -10.86 -2.87
N GLY A 465 22.21 -11.50 -2.16
CA GLY A 465 22.86 -12.73 -2.59
C GLY A 465 21.86 -13.88 -2.76
N PHE A 466 20.90 -14.02 -1.86
CA PHE A 466 19.85 -15.03 -1.98
C PHE A 466 18.92 -14.77 -3.17
N ARG A 467 18.59 -13.49 -3.41
CA ARG A 467 17.82 -13.08 -4.61
C ARG A 467 18.55 -13.52 -5.90
N GLN A 468 19.85 -13.25 -6.03
CA GLN A 468 20.65 -13.65 -7.19
C GLN A 468 20.65 -15.19 -7.36
N HIS A 469 20.71 -15.93 -6.24
CA HIS A 469 20.63 -17.39 -6.25
C HIS A 469 19.28 -17.87 -6.79
N LEU A 470 18.16 -17.29 -6.34
CA LEU A 470 16.83 -17.62 -6.85
C LEU A 470 16.63 -17.22 -8.33
N GLU A 471 17.20 -16.10 -8.75
CA GLU A 471 17.21 -15.68 -10.17
C GLU A 471 17.90 -16.74 -11.05
N HIS A 472 19.04 -17.23 -10.61
CA HIS A 472 19.77 -18.29 -11.31
C HIS A 472 18.98 -19.59 -11.39
N LEU A 473 18.37 -20.03 -10.28
CA LEU A 473 17.49 -21.21 -10.26
C LEU A 473 16.29 -21.03 -11.20
N SER A 474 15.68 -19.85 -11.23
CA SER A 474 14.55 -19.56 -12.12
C SER A 474 14.94 -19.67 -13.59
N GLN A 475 16.14 -19.20 -13.96
CA GLN A 475 16.67 -19.31 -15.33
C GLN A 475 16.90 -20.77 -15.73
N GLN A 476 17.52 -21.57 -14.84
CA GLN A 476 17.77 -23.01 -15.10
C GLN A 476 16.46 -23.79 -15.30
N HIS A 477 15.43 -23.52 -14.50
CA HIS A 477 14.12 -24.16 -14.66
C HIS A 477 13.48 -23.78 -16.01
N THR A 478 13.58 -22.52 -16.43
CA THR A 478 13.02 -22.05 -17.70
C THR A 478 13.72 -22.70 -18.89
N GLU A 479 15.06 -22.80 -18.88
CA GLU A 479 15.85 -23.47 -19.92
C GLU A 479 15.52 -24.95 -20.00
N SER A 480 15.40 -25.64 -18.86
CA SER A 480 15.06 -27.07 -18.81
C SER A 480 13.66 -27.35 -19.36
N ALA A 481 12.69 -26.46 -19.09
CA ALA A 481 11.34 -26.56 -19.62
C ALA A 481 11.29 -26.35 -21.14
N LEU A 482 12.08 -25.43 -21.70
CA LEU A 482 12.19 -25.19 -23.13
C LEU A 482 12.83 -26.40 -23.88
N VAL A 483 13.86 -26.99 -23.29
CA VAL A 483 14.49 -28.19 -23.86
C VAL A 483 13.53 -29.38 -23.87
N SER A 484 12.77 -29.61 -22.81
CA SER A 484 11.79 -30.69 -22.73
C SER A 484 10.63 -30.52 -23.71
N SER A 485 10.16 -29.30 -23.94
CA SER A 485 9.11 -29.02 -24.93
C SER A 485 9.57 -29.20 -26.39
N SER A 486 10.83 -28.88 -26.70
CA SER A 486 11.40 -29.04 -28.03
C SER A 486 11.60 -30.53 -28.38
N VAL A 487 11.88 -31.39 -27.40
CA VAL A 487 12.01 -32.86 -27.60
C VAL A 487 10.66 -33.51 -27.86
N GLN A 488 9.58 -33.05 -27.20
CA GLN A 488 8.21 -33.56 -27.41
C GLN A 488 7.60 -33.13 -28.75
N SER A 489 8.03 -32.01 -29.33
CA SER A 489 7.56 -31.56 -30.64
C SER A 489 8.30 -32.21 -31.83
N SER A 490 9.35 -33.02 -31.56
CA SER A 490 10.19 -33.69 -32.57
C SER A 490 9.94 -35.19 -32.64
N SER A 491 9.02 -35.70 -31.80
CA SER A 491 8.56 -37.12 -31.81
C SER A 491 7.09 -37.18 -32.23
#